data_e780c111b63393a159c66e7569bb3676
#
_entry.id   e780c111b63393a159c66e7569bb3676
#
_cell.length_a   1.000
_cell.length_b   1.000
_cell.length_c   1.000
_cell.angle_alpha   90.00
_cell.angle_beta   90.00
_cell.angle_gamma   90.00
#
_symmetry.space_group_name_H-M   'P 1'
#
loop_
_entity.id
_entity.type
_entity.pdbx_description
1 polymer ?
#
loop_
_entity_poly.entity_id
_entity_poly.type
_entity_poly.pdbx_seq_one_letter_code
_entity_poly.pdbx_strand_id
1 'polypeptide(L)'
;LIPLSDAERFARLRLARTDRVGPVAFSQLLQRFGSAVRAIEALPDLVRRSGRDGYALPAIERVEAELAAGERVGAQLILLGDPGYPDMLAAVDPAPPLLWTRGDPALLARPCIGVVGARIASAGGQRIARGLSQQLGEAGHVVVSGLARGIDAAAHQGALPTGTVAVLGGGVDDIYPSENADLYRQIIEQGCVVSESHVGARAQARDFPRRNRIISGLSRGVIVVEAEIRSGSLITARLANEQGRDVFAVPGSPLDPRSKGPNELLRQGAILCEGLEDVERAFTTLRTLREPPGASAFDGAPEELDEALLEQVAALLSPTPTPRDELARALDLPIGVVAAALLELSLVGRASLLSGGLASA
;
A
#
# COMPACT_ATOMS: atom_id res chain seq x y z
N LEU A 1 15.99 -14.28 2.77
CA LEU A 1 15.74 -13.94 1.36
C LEU A 1 17.09 -13.79 0.64
N ILE A 2 17.20 -14.39 -0.56
CA ILE A 2 18.37 -14.19 -1.43
C ILE A 2 18.19 -12.80 -2.08
N PRO A 3 19.22 -11.93 -2.06
CA PRO A 3 19.11 -10.63 -2.72
C PRO A 3 18.80 -10.78 -4.21
N LEU A 4 17.96 -9.90 -4.72
CA LEU A 4 17.65 -9.83 -6.15
C LEU A 4 18.91 -9.42 -6.94
N SER A 5 19.15 -10.03 -8.10
CA SER A 5 20.21 -9.59 -9.01
C SER A 5 19.91 -8.19 -9.57
N ASP A 6 20.92 -7.46 -10.01
CA ASP A 6 20.76 -6.13 -10.60
C ASP A 6 19.84 -6.17 -11.84
N ALA A 7 19.94 -7.21 -12.66
CA ALA A 7 19.05 -7.42 -13.80
C ALA A 7 17.59 -7.58 -13.38
N GLU A 8 17.32 -8.36 -12.34
CA GLU A 8 15.96 -8.55 -11.82
C GLU A 8 15.44 -7.26 -11.15
N ARG A 9 16.28 -6.53 -10.40
CA ARG A 9 15.93 -5.24 -9.80
C ARG A 9 15.53 -4.22 -10.87
N PHE A 10 16.33 -4.10 -11.92
CA PHE A 10 16.02 -3.22 -13.06
C PHE A 10 14.72 -3.64 -13.76
N ALA A 11 14.56 -4.95 -14.00
CA ALA A 11 13.36 -5.48 -14.64
C ALA A 11 12.10 -5.26 -13.77
N ARG A 12 12.17 -5.42 -12.44
CA ARG A 12 11.05 -5.13 -11.54
C ARG A 12 10.64 -3.67 -11.58
N LEU A 13 11.59 -2.74 -11.54
CA LEU A 13 11.28 -1.32 -11.67
C LEU A 13 10.62 -1.03 -13.03
N ARG A 14 11.19 -1.57 -14.11
CA ARG A 14 10.67 -1.39 -15.47
C ARG A 14 9.25 -1.96 -15.61
N LEU A 15 9.00 -3.17 -15.08
CA LEU A 15 7.69 -3.79 -15.07
C LEU A 15 6.67 -2.97 -14.27
N ALA A 16 7.04 -2.49 -13.08
CA ALA A 16 6.17 -1.66 -12.23
C ALA A 16 5.84 -0.29 -12.85
N ARG A 17 6.64 0.20 -13.80
CA ARG A 17 6.40 1.45 -14.55
C ARG A 17 5.77 1.19 -15.93
N THR A 18 5.49 -0.06 -16.27
CA THR A 18 4.80 -0.42 -17.51
C THR A 18 3.34 0.03 -17.44
N ASP A 19 2.86 0.62 -18.51
CA ASP A 19 1.46 1.06 -18.59
C ASP A 19 0.51 -0.12 -18.36
N ARG A 20 -0.57 0.11 -17.61
CA ARG A 20 -1.57 -0.90 -17.21
C ARG A 20 -1.06 -2.04 -16.31
N VAL A 21 0.21 -2.05 -15.92
CA VAL A 21 0.72 -2.97 -14.91
C VAL A 21 0.61 -2.30 -13.54
N GLY A 22 -0.56 -2.46 -12.91
CA GLY A 22 -0.76 -2.09 -11.50
C GLY A 22 -0.20 -3.14 -10.54
N PRO A 23 -0.27 -2.92 -9.22
CA PRO A 23 0.27 -3.86 -8.23
C PRO A 23 -0.28 -5.29 -8.34
N VAL A 24 -1.58 -5.44 -8.67
CA VAL A 24 -2.20 -6.76 -8.88
C VAL A 24 -1.57 -7.49 -10.07
N ALA A 25 -1.53 -6.83 -11.24
CA ALA A 25 -0.95 -7.40 -12.44
C ALA A 25 0.55 -7.69 -12.25
N PHE A 26 1.27 -6.80 -11.58
CA PHE A 26 2.69 -7.01 -11.24
C PHE A 26 2.89 -8.29 -10.43
N SER A 27 2.12 -8.49 -9.36
CA SER A 27 2.21 -9.68 -8.51
C SER A 27 1.89 -10.95 -9.29
N GLN A 28 0.83 -10.95 -10.10
CA GLN A 28 0.43 -12.10 -10.92
C GLN A 28 1.47 -12.45 -12.01
N LEU A 29 2.08 -11.43 -12.63
CA LEU A 29 3.16 -11.63 -13.60
C LEU A 29 4.37 -12.30 -12.94
N LEU A 30 4.77 -11.85 -11.75
CA LEU A 30 5.86 -12.48 -11.02
C LEU A 30 5.53 -13.92 -10.60
N GLN A 31 4.30 -14.17 -10.15
CA GLN A 31 3.86 -15.53 -9.81
C GLN A 31 3.88 -16.46 -11.01
N ARG A 32 3.40 -15.99 -12.19
CA ARG A 32 3.31 -16.80 -13.41
C ARG A 32 4.67 -17.08 -14.03
N PHE A 33 5.57 -16.10 -14.08
CA PHE A 33 6.83 -16.21 -14.80
C PHE A 33 8.06 -16.41 -13.88
N GLY A 34 7.87 -16.31 -12.57
CA GLY A 34 8.91 -16.50 -11.57
C GLY A 34 9.92 -15.33 -11.45
N SER A 35 10.02 -14.46 -12.48
CA SER A 35 10.88 -13.26 -12.45
C SER A 35 10.33 -12.15 -13.34
N ALA A 36 10.73 -10.90 -13.04
CA ALA A 36 10.33 -9.75 -13.85
C ALA A 36 11.03 -9.76 -15.23
N VAL A 37 12.23 -10.31 -15.32
CA VAL A 37 12.94 -10.47 -16.60
C VAL A 37 12.10 -11.32 -17.53
N ARG A 38 11.70 -12.53 -17.10
CA ARG A 38 10.85 -13.43 -17.92
C ARG A 38 9.46 -12.84 -18.18
N ALA A 39 8.88 -12.15 -17.21
CA ALA A 39 7.60 -11.49 -17.40
C ALA A 39 7.66 -10.43 -18.51
N ILE A 40 8.71 -9.60 -18.56
CA ILE A 40 8.91 -8.59 -19.60
C ILE A 40 9.12 -9.25 -20.97
N GLU A 41 9.85 -10.35 -21.06
CA GLU A 41 10.06 -11.10 -22.30
C GLU A 41 8.74 -11.67 -22.85
N ALA A 42 7.86 -12.13 -21.95
CA ALA A 42 6.56 -12.71 -22.32
C ALA A 42 5.48 -11.67 -22.66
N LEU A 43 5.61 -10.42 -22.18
CA LEU A 43 4.61 -9.35 -22.35
C LEU A 43 4.19 -9.13 -23.81
N PRO A 44 5.11 -9.06 -24.82
CA PRO A 44 4.73 -8.86 -26.22
C PRO A 44 3.80 -9.94 -26.74
N ASP A 45 4.02 -11.20 -26.37
CA ASP A 45 3.21 -12.34 -26.80
C ASP A 45 1.85 -12.34 -26.12
N LEU A 46 1.80 -12.05 -24.81
CA LEU A 46 0.55 -11.92 -24.06
C LEU A 46 -0.37 -10.84 -24.66
N VAL A 47 0.20 -9.69 -25.01
CA VAL A 47 -0.56 -8.58 -25.61
C VAL A 47 -1.00 -8.91 -27.03
N ARG A 48 -0.15 -9.55 -27.84
CA ARG A 48 -0.48 -9.93 -29.22
C ARG A 48 -1.65 -10.91 -29.28
N ARG A 49 -1.68 -11.89 -28.38
CA ARG A 49 -2.76 -12.89 -28.28
C ARG A 49 -4.12 -12.28 -27.94
N SER A 50 -4.11 -11.17 -27.23
CA SER A 50 -5.33 -10.48 -26.81
C SER A 50 -5.90 -9.50 -27.86
N GLY A 51 -5.32 -9.42 -29.05
CA GLY A 51 -5.85 -8.69 -30.20
C GLY A 51 -5.81 -7.16 -30.10
N ARG A 52 -5.05 -6.58 -29.19
CA ARG A 52 -4.92 -5.12 -29.04
C ARG A 52 -3.48 -4.67 -28.90
N ASP A 53 -3.13 -3.61 -29.63
CA ASP A 53 -1.98 -2.78 -29.34
C ASP A 53 -2.25 -1.99 -28.06
N GLY A 54 -1.43 -2.14 -27.02
CA GLY A 54 -1.83 -1.35 -25.87
C GLY A 54 -1.06 -1.39 -24.58
N TYR A 55 0.15 -1.92 -24.53
CA TYR A 55 1.03 -1.64 -23.40
C TYR A 55 2.25 -0.87 -23.86
N ALA A 56 2.69 0.09 -23.05
CA ALA A 56 3.94 0.79 -23.27
C ALA A 56 4.94 0.36 -22.21
N LEU A 57 5.84 -0.56 -22.59
CA LEU A 57 7.01 -0.88 -21.76
C LEU A 57 7.94 0.35 -21.76
N PRO A 58 8.31 0.91 -20.60
CA PRO A 58 9.20 2.05 -20.55
C PRO A 58 10.52 1.76 -21.28
N ALA A 59 11.03 2.75 -22.02
CA ALA A 59 12.37 2.70 -22.56
C ALA A 59 13.41 2.52 -21.43
N ILE A 60 14.52 1.87 -21.71
CA ILE A 60 15.58 1.61 -20.71
C ILE A 60 16.09 2.93 -20.13
N GLU A 61 16.30 3.93 -20.97
CA GLU A 61 16.80 5.26 -20.62
C GLU A 61 15.86 5.98 -19.62
N ARG A 62 14.55 5.71 -19.70
CA ARG A 62 13.58 6.29 -18.76
C ARG A 62 13.72 5.69 -17.36
N VAL A 63 13.99 4.39 -17.29
CA VAL A 63 14.21 3.69 -16.02
C VAL A 63 15.53 4.11 -15.39
N GLU A 64 16.59 4.20 -16.20
CA GLU A 64 17.91 4.72 -15.79
C GLU A 64 17.82 6.16 -15.28
N ALA A 65 17.04 7.00 -15.97
CA ALA A 65 16.80 8.38 -15.54
C ALA A 65 16.07 8.47 -14.20
N GLU A 66 15.12 7.54 -13.92
CA GLU A 66 14.45 7.44 -12.62
C GLU A 66 15.44 7.05 -11.53
N LEU A 67 16.30 6.03 -11.76
CA LEU A 67 17.33 5.62 -10.81
C LEU A 67 18.31 6.75 -10.51
N ALA A 68 18.83 7.41 -11.55
CA ALA A 68 19.72 8.57 -11.40
C ALA A 68 19.03 9.76 -10.69
N ALA A 69 17.73 9.95 -10.87
CA ALA A 69 16.98 10.96 -10.14
C ALA A 69 16.88 10.61 -8.65
N GLY A 70 16.69 9.32 -8.31
CA GLY A 70 16.73 8.83 -6.93
C GLY A 70 18.06 9.12 -6.25
N GLU A 71 19.16 8.76 -6.88
CA GLU A 71 20.52 9.00 -6.38
C GLU A 71 20.78 10.49 -6.11
N ARG A 72 20.38 11.37 -7.03
CA ARG A 72 20.58 12.82 -6.88
C ARG A 72 19.89 13.42 -5.66
N VAL A 73 18.75 12.86 -5.24
CA VAL A 73 18.04 13.33 -4.05
C VAL A 73 18.36 12.51 -2.79
N GLY A 74 19.31 11.58 -2.87
CA GLY A 74 19.68 10.68 -1.78
C GLY A 74 18.57 9.68 -1.41
N ALA A 75 17.75 9.29 -2.38
CA ALA A 75 16.70 8.30 -2.19
C ALA A 75 17.21 6.89 -2.52
N GLN A 76 16.68 5.89 -1.82
CA GLN A 76 16.97 4.47 -2.03
C GLN A 76 15.73 3.76 -2.57
N LEU A 77 15.91 2.85 -3.53
CA LEU A 77 14.87 2.01 -4.07
C LEU A 77 14.84 0.67 -3.35
N ILE A 78 13.70 0.32 -2.77
CA ILE A 78 13.43 -0.99 -2.16
C ILE A 78 12.33 -1.67 -2.98
N LEU A 79 12.61 -2.87 -3.47
CA LEU A 79 11.68 -3.65 -4.30
C LEU A 79 11.01 -4.75 -3.49
N LEU A 80 9.78 -5.09 -3.83
CA LEU A 80 9.11 -6.27 -3.28
C LEU A 80 9.99 -7.51 -3.53
N GLY A 81 10.36 -8.21 -2.44
CA GLY A 81 11.29 -9.33 -2.48
C GLY A 81 12.76 -8.98 -2.13
N ASP A 82 13.10 -7.70 -1.97
CA ASP A 82 14.38 -7.32 -1.36
C ASP A 82 14.38 -7.63 0.14
N PRO A 83 15.55 -7.95 0.74
CA PRO A 83 15.65 -8.19 2.18
C PRO A 83 15.23 -7.01 3.06
N GLY A 84 15.30 -5.79 2.54
CA GLY A 84 14.86 -4.56 3.24
C GLY A 84 13.39 -4.18 2.99
N TYR A 85 12.62 -4.98 2.24
CA TYR A 85 11.22 -4.69 2.03
C TYR A 85 10.41 -5.06 3.29
N PRO A 86 9.52 -4.19 3.80
CA PRO A 86 8.82 -4.43 5.07
C PRO A 86 7.88 -5.65 4.99
N ASP A 87 8.05 -6.62 5.89
CA ASP A 87 7.24 -7.86 5.91
C ASP A 87 5.75 -7.58 6.03
N MET A 88 5.37 -6.63 6.89
CA MET A 88 3.98 -6.23 7.07
C MET A 88 3.36 -5.72 5.76
N LEU A 89 4.11 -4.97 4.97
CA LEU A 89 3.64 -4.44 3.70
C LEU A 89 3.66 -5.50 2.60
N ALA A 90 4.61 -6.43 2.64
CA ALA A 90 4.67 -7.57 1.72
C ALA A 90 3.46 -8.51 1.87
N ALA A 91 2.88 -8.58 3.07
CA ALA A 91 1.69 -9.38 3.37
C ALA A 91 0.36 -8.74 2.88
N VAL A 92 0.40 -7.52 2.36
CA VAL A 92 -0.78 -6.85 1.79
C VAL A 92 -1.05 -7.37 0.37
N ASP A 93 -2.29 -7.65 0.04
CA ASP A 93 -2.71 -8.01 -1.31
C ASP A 93 -3.58 -6.89 -1.94
N PRO A 94 -3.09 -6.20 -2.98
CA PRO A 94 -1.75 -6.30 -3.58
C PRO A 94 -0.69 -5.45 -2.84
N ALA A 95 0.48 -6.03 -2.63
CA ALA A 95 1.63 -5.30 -2.10
C ALA A 95 2.14 -4.26 -3.12
N PRO A 96 2.66 -3.10 -2.66
CA PRO A 96 3.36 -2.17 -3.55
C PRO A 96 4.58 -2.86 -4.21
N PRO A 97 4.74 -2.78 -5.54
CA PRO A 97 5.89 -3.38 -6.22
C PRO A 97 7.24 -2.84 -5.75
N LEU A 98 7.25 -1.61 -5.30
CA LEU A 98 8.45 -0.89 -4.89
C LEU A 98 8.13 0.24 -3.92
N LEU A 99 9.16 0.69 -3.22
CA LEU A 99 9.17 1.89 -2.41
C LEU A 99 10.44 2.70 -2.72
N TRP A 100 10.30 3.97 -2.98
CA TRP A 100 11.37 4.95 -2.83
C TRP A 100 11.40 5.40 -1.38
N THR A 101 12.60 5.46 -0.78
CA THR A 101 12.78 5.88 0.61
C THR A 101 13.84 6.97 0.70
N ARG A 102 13.69 7.89 1.64
CA ARG A 102 14.67 8.93 1.95
C ARG A 102 14.76 9.11 3.47
N GLY A 103 15.96 9.10 4.02
CA GLY A 103 16.21 9.01 5.46
C GLY A 103 16.63 7.60 5.86
N ASP A 104 16.23 7.13 7.04
CA ASP A 104 16.61 5.81 7.57
C ASP A 104 15.56 4.71 7.24
N PRO A 105 15.81 3.85 6.24
CA PRO A 105 14.89 2.79 5.87
C PRO A 105 14.83 1.66 6.93
N ALA A 106 15.77 1.55 7.87
CA ALA A 106 15.74 0.53 8.92
C ALA A 106 14.51 0.69 9.84
N LEU A 107 13.92 1.89 9.90
CA LEU A 107 12.67 2.14 10.62
C LEU A 107 11.49 1.33 10.07
N LEU A 108 11.51 0.94 8.80
CA LEU A 108 10.46 0.15 8.17
C LEU A 108 10.41 -1.31 8.67
N ALA A 109 11.49 -1.80 9.25
CA ALA A 109 11.57 -3.15 9.82
C ALA A 109 11.09 -3.20 11.30
N ARG A 110 10.91 -2.04 11.94
CA ARG A 110 10.43 -1.94 13.32
C ARG A 110 8.90 -2.06 13.38
N PRO A 111 8.32 -2.41 14.54
CA PRO A 111 6.86 -2.39 14.72
C PRO A 111 6.29 -0.98 14.45
N CYS A 112 5.45 -0.86 13.43
CA CYS A 112 4.85 0.41 13.02
C CYS A 112 3.41 0.55 13.47
N ILE A 113 3.00 1.78 13.82
CA ILE A 113 1.63 2.17 14.16
C ILE A 113 1.25 3.38 13.32
N GLY A 114 0.13 3.28 12.60
CA GLY A 114 -0.44 4.38 11.84
C GLY A 114 -1.16 5.36 12.76
N VAL A 115 -0.89 6.66 12.65
CA VAL A 115 -1.65 7.71 13.34
C VAL A 115 -2.16 8.69 12.30
N VAL A 116 -3.48 8.77 12.15
CA VAL A 116 -4.12 9.57 11.10
C VAL A 116 -5.31 10.37 11.64
N GLY A 117 -5.71 11.41 10.90
CA GLY A 117 -6.89 12.17 11.32
C GLY A 117 -7.20 13.39 10.48
N ALA A 118 -7.92 14.33 11.08
CA ALA A 118 -8.39 15.54 10.43
C ALA A 118 -7.23 16.47 10.04
N ARG A 119 -7.33 17.06 8.83
CA ARG A 119 -6.41 18.11 8.36
C ARG A 119 -6.65 19.45 9.09
N ILE A 120 -7.89 19.71 9.50
CA ILE A 120 -8.29 20.84 10.33
C ILE A 120 -8.59 20.28 11.73
N ALA A 121 -7.53 19.97 12.46
CA ALA A 121 -7.62 19.36 13.78
C ALA A 121 -7.77 20.41 14.89
N SER A 122 -8.46 20.03 15.96
CA SER A 122 -8.53 20.85 17.17
C SER A 122 -7.17 20.93 17.88
N ALA A 123 -6.99 21.92 18.73
CA ALA A 123 -5.80 21.99 19.58
C ALA A 123 -5.71 20.77 20.53
N GLY A 124 -6.86 20.26 20.98
CA GLY A 124 -6.96 19.03 21.76
C GLY A 124 -6.52 17.81 20.99
N GLY A 125 -7.05 17.63 19.76
CA GLY A 125 -6.69 16.52 18.88
C GLY A 125 -5.20 16.52 18.51
N GLN A 126 -4.62 17.69 18.20
CA GLN A 126 -3.20 17.80 17.92
C GLN A 126 -2.33 17.44 19.15
N ARG A 127 -2.76 17.86 20.35
CA ARG A 127 -2.07 17.50 21.60
C ARG A 127 -2.12 16.00 21.87
N ILE A 128 -3.28 15.38 21.68
CA ILE A 128 -3.45 13.92 21.80
C ILE A 128 -2.56 13.20 20.79
N ALA A 129 -2.63 13.57 19.51
CA ALA A 129 -1.82 12.95 18.47
C ALA A 129 -0.32 13.04 18.76
N ARG A 130 0.16 14.21 19.19
CA ARG A 130 1.57 14.42 19.54
C ARG A 130 1.98 13.60 20.76
N GLY A 131 1.22 13.67 21.86
CA GLY A 131 1.54 12.96 23.10
C GLY A 131 1.49 11.44 22.93
N LEU A 132 0.46 10.93 22.26
CA LEU A 132 0.35 9.49 21.98
C LEU A 132 1.47 9.01 21.06
N SER A 133 1.83 9.77 20.02
CA SER A 133 2.92 9.42 19.11
C SER A 133 4.29 9.43 19.81
N GLN A 134 4.50 10.35 20.77
CA GLN A 134 5.69 10.34 21.61
C GLN A 134 5.75 9.06 22.45
N GLN A 135 4.66 8.72 23.16
CA GLN A 135 4.59 7.50 24.00
C GLN A 135 4.80 6.23 23.17
N LEU A 136 4.18 6.14 21.98
CA LEU A 136 4.40 5.02 21.06
C LEU A 136 5.88 4.89 20.66
N GLY A 137 6.53 6.02 20.34
CA GLY A 137 7.95 6.04 20.01
C GLY A 137 8.85 5.60 21.18
N GLU A 138 8.59 6.07 22.38
CA GLU A 138 9.29 5.71 23.62
C GLU A 138 9.09 4.21 23.96
N ALA A 139 7.91 3.64 23.61
CA ALA A 139 7.63 2.21 23.74
C ALA A 139 8.24 1.34 22.61
N GLY A 140 9.00 1.92 21.68
CA GLY A 140 9.72 1.22 20.63
C GLY A 140 8.96 1.07 19.30
N HIS A 141 7.76 1.64 19.18
CA HIS A 141 7.03 1.67 17.92
C HIS A 141 7.49 2.83 17.02
N VAL A 142 7.37 2.64 15.71
CA VAL A 142 7.55 3.69 14.72
C VAL A 142 6.18 4.22 14.31
N VAL A 143 5.99 5.53 14.41
CA VAL A 143 4.75 6.17 13.99
C VAL A 143 4.77 6.38 12.48
N VAL A 144 3.75 5.88 11.78
CA VAL A 144 3.55 6.05 10.34
C VAL A 144 2.38 6.99 10.10
N SER A 145 2.58 8.02 9.28
CA SER A 145 1.51 8.94 8.90
C SER A 145 1.73 9.53 7.50
N GLY A 146 0.84 10.43 7.10
CA GLY A 146 0.79 10.91 5.72
C GLY A 146 1.35 12.31 5.51
N LEU A 147 1.98 12.92 6.48
CA LEU A 147 2.52 14.29 6.41
C LEU A 147 1.46 15.35 6.05
N ALA A 148 0.17 15.06 6.22
CA ALA A 148 -0.87 16.05 6.02
C ALA A 148 -0.87 17.09 7.16
N ARG A 149 -1.61 18.19 6.98
CA ARG A 149 -1.86 19.15 8.06
C ARG A 149 -2.58 18.47 9.23
N GLY A 150 -2.57 19.09 10.39
CA GLY A 150 -3.36 18.68 11.55
C GLY A 150 -2.79 17.46 12.25
N ILE A 151 -3.56 16.38 12.33
CA ILE A 151 -3.21 15.18 13.09
C ILE A 151 -1.92 14.54 12.62
N ASP A 152 -1.75 14.36 11.30
CA ASP A 152 -0.56 13.74 10.73
C ASP A 152 0.72 14.49 11.10
N ALA A 153 0.72 15.83 10.95
CA ALA A 153 1.86 16.66 11.31
C ALA A 153 2.15 16.61 12.82
N ALA A 154 1.11 16.65 13.67
CA ALA A 154 1.26 16.55 15.12
C ALA A 154 1.81 15.17 15.54
N ALA A 155 1.38 14.10 14.88
CA ALA A 155 1.89 12.75 15.11
C ALA A 155 3.38 12.64 14.77
N HIS A 156 3.79 13.13 13.60
CA HIS A 156 5.21 13.17 13.22
C HIS A 156 6.05 13.97 14.20
N GLN A 157 5.57 15.14 14.61
CA GLN A 157 6.27 16.00 15.61
C GLN A 157 6.49 15.27 16.94
N GLY A 158 5.50 14.48 17.41
CA GLY A 158 5.61 13.70 18.63
C GLY A 158 6.62 12.58 18.55
N ALA A 159 6.65 11.86 17.43
CA ALA A 159 7.50 10.69 17.23
C ALA A 159 8.89 11.01 16.66
N LEU A 160 9.15 12.25 16.26
CA LEU A 160 10.40 12.64 15.62
C LEU A 160 11.67 12.20 16.38
N PRO A 161 11.76 12.37 17.73
CA PRO A 161 12.95 11.96 18.47
C PRO A 161 13.26 10.46 18.46
N THR A 162 12.26 9.62 18.20
CA THR A 162 12.38 8.14 18.21
C THR A 162 12.35 7.54 16.82
N GLY A 163 12.11 8.36 15.80
CA GLY A 163 11.94 8.01 14.41
C GLY A 163 10.48 7.88 14.00
N THR A 164 10.14 8.41 12.83
CA THR A 164 8.81 8.37 12.24
C THR A 164 8.89 8.12 10.74
N VAL A 165 7.84 7.56 10.14
CA VAL A 165 7.75 7.28 8.70
C VAL A 165 6.64 8.12 8.07
N ALA A 166 7.02 8.99 7.15
CA ALA A 166 6.08 9.78 6.35
C ALA A 166 5.86 9.12 4.99
N VAL A 167 4.63 8.69 4.71
CA VAL A 167 4.25 8.14 3.40
C VAL A 167 3.70 9.26 2.53
N LEU A 168 4.22 9.47 1.31
CA LEU A 168 3.81 10.55 0.42
C LEU A 168 2.95 10.05 -0.75
N GLY A 169 2.12 10.93 -1.30
CA GLY A 169 1.32 10.65 -2.49
C GLY A 169 2.11 10.89 -3.79
N GLY A 170 2.95 11.92 -3.83
CA GLY A 170 3.90 12.21 -4.90
C GLY A 170 5.23 11.48 -4.71
N GLY A 171 6.27 11.88 -5.40
CA GLY A 171 7.64 11.38 -5.19
C GLY A 171 8.14 11.67 -3.77
N VAL A 172 9.21 10.98 -3.37
CA VAL A 172 9.84 11.22 -2.05
C VAL A 172 10.38 12.65 -1.89
N ASP A 173 10.52 13.37 -2.97
CA ASP A 173 10.94 14.78 -3.06
C ASP A 173 9.76 15.76 -3.23
N ASP A 174 8.51 15.28 -3.29
CA ASP A 174 7.31 16.11 -3.40
C ASP A 174 6.81 16.55 -2.02
N ILE A 175 7.21 17.76 -1.61
CA ILE A 175 6.84 18.33 -0.31
C ILE A 175 5.42 18.91 -0.40
N TYR A 176 4.47 18.13 0.05
CA TYR A 176 3.07 18.56 0.13
C TYR A 176 2.42 18.12 1.45
N PRO A 177 1.77 19.04 2.18
CA PRO A 177 1.63 20.46 1.89
C PRO A 177 2.95 21.25 2.18
N SER A 178 3.15 22.39 1.52
CA SER A 178 4.39 23.20 1.67
C SER A 178 4.62 23.72 3.08
N GLU A 179 3.57 23.89 3.87
CA GLU A 179 3.63 24.31 5.27
C GLU A 179 4.38 23.30 6.15
N ASN A 180 4.45 22.04 5.75
CA ASN A 180 5.17 20.98 6.47
C ASN A 180 6.61 20.77 5.94
N ALA A 181 7.17 21.74 5.17
CA ALA A 181 8.50 21.60 4.58
C ALA A 181 9.62 21.47 5.64
N ASP A 182 9.52 22.18 6.76
CA ASP A 182 10.48 22.06 7.84
C ASP A 182 10.38 20.69 8.53
N LEU A 183 9.16 20.23 8.78
CA LEU A 183 8.92 18.90 9.35
C LEU A 183 9.40 17.80 8.40
N TYR A 184 9.19 17.94 7.10
CA TYR A 184 9.71 17.03 6.08
C TYR A 184 11.25 16.91 6.15
N ARG A 185 11.98 18.03 6.29
CA ARG A 185 13.45 18.02 6.42
C ARG A 185 13.89 17.30 7.70
N GLN A 186 13.23 17.57 8.82
CA GLN A 186 13.51 16.89 10.08
C GLN A 186 13.23 15.37 9.99
N ILE A 187 12.17 14.97 9.28
CA ILE A 187 11.87 13.54 9.06
C ILE A 187 12.96 12.86 8.22
N ILE A 188 13.55 13.52 7.24
CA ILE A 188 14.67 12.95 6.49
C ILE A 188 15.89 12.75 7.39
N GLU A 189 16.13 13.64 8.32
CA GLU A 189 17.29 13.59 9.23
C GLU A 189 17.12 12.55 10.36
N GLN A 190 15.90 12.37 10.88
CA GLN A 190 15.63 11.58 12.09
C GLN A 190 14.62 10.45 11.88
N GLY A 191 14.08 10.31 10.69
CA GLY A 191 13.02 9.37 10.32
C GLY A 191 13.22 8.85 8.90
N CYS A 192 12.11 8.52 8.24
CA CYS A 192 12.09 8.04 6.87
C CYS A 192 10.89 8.61 6.10
N VAL A 193 11.11 9.04 4.88
CA VAL A 193 10.08 9.38 3.91
C VAL A 193 9.94 8.26 2.91
N VAL A 194 8.70 7.86 2.59
CA VAL A 194 8.41 6.72 1.71
C VAL A 194 7.41 7.11 0.63
N SER A 195 7.63 6.65 -0.60
CA SER A 195 6.65 6.77 -1.69
C SER A 195 6.75 5.61 -2.68
N GLU A 196 5.61 5.23 -3.27
CA GLU A 196 5.53 4.31 -4.42
C GLU A 196 5.73 5.05 -5.76
N SER A 197 5.53 6.37 -5.77
CA SER A 197 5.65 7.22 -6.95
C SER A 197 7.12 7.43 -7.33
N HIS A 198 7.38 7.69 -8.61
CA HIS A 198 8.74 8.02 -9.06
C HIS A 198 9.20 9.37 -8.48
N VAL A 199 10.51 9.54 -8.36
CA VAL A 199 11.13 10.81 -7.95
C VAL A 199 10.73 11.91 -8.96
N GLY A 200 10.39 13.09 -8.45
CA GLY A 200 9.87 14.20 -9.25
C GLY A 200 8.36 14.16 -9.52
N ALA A 201 7.66 13.08 -9.14
CA ALA A 201 6.21 13.02 -9.32
C ALA A 201 5.50 13.99 -8.38
N ARG A 202 4.57 14.79 -8.92
CA ARG A 202 3.72 15.68 -8.13
C ARG A 202 2.42 14.97 -7.75
N ALA A 203 2.07 15.04 -6.45
CA ALA A 203 0.85 14.42 -5.94
C ALA A 203 -0.42 15.05 -6.56
N GLN A 204 -1.32 14.20 -7.00
CA GLN A 204 -2.67 14.57 -7.44
C GLN A 204 -3.70 14.07 -6.42
N ALA A 205 -4.92 14.59 -6.47
CA ALA A 205 -5.99 14.24 -5.53
C ALA A 205 -6.24 12.72 -5.41
N ARG A 206 -6.12 11.98 -6.52
CA ARG A 206 -6.28 10.52 -6.60
C ARG A 206 -5.17 9.73 -5.91
N ASP A 207 -3.99 10.34 -5.71
CA ASP A 207 -2.82 9.64 -5.16
C ASP A 207 -2.88 9.54 -3.63
N PHE A 208 -3.60 10.46 -2.97
CA PHE A 208 -3.74 10.42 -1.51
C PHE A 208 -4.51 9.18 -1.01
N PRO A 209 -5.69 8.82 -1.56
CA PRO A 209 -6.36 7.58 -1.19
C PRO A 209 -5.52 6.33 -1.53
N ARG A 210 -4.85 6.33 -2.67
CA ARG A 210 -3.98 5.22 -3.10
C ARG A 210 -2.80 5.03 -2.14
N ARG A 211 -2.19 6.12 -1.68
CA ARG A 211 -1.09 6.10 -0.73
C ARG A 211 -1.51 5.54 0.64
N ASN A 212 -2.75 5.79 1.08
CA ASN A 212 -3.22 5.40 2.41
C ASN A 212 -3.09 3.89 2.67
N ARG A 213 -3.16 3.03 1.62
CA ARG A 213 -2.92 1.59 1.74
C ARG A 213 -1.51 1.24 2.21
N ILE A 214 -0.54 2.13 1.98
CA ILE A 214 0.83 1.94 2.43
C ILE A 214 0.95 2.33 3.90
N ILE A 215 0.24 3.37 4.36
CA ILE A 215 0.19 3.73 5.79
C ILE A 215 -0.37 2.55 6.58
N SER A 216 -1.56 2.04 6.21
CA SER A 216 -2.16 0.90 6.89
C SER A 216 -1.35 -0.38 6.72
N GLY A 217 -0.79 -0.62 5.53
CA GLY A 217 0.00 -1.82 5.21
C GLY A 217 1.31 -1.93 5.98
N LEU A 218 1.99 -0.82 6.26
CA LEU A 218 3.19 -0.77 7.10
C LEU A 218 2.86 -1.00 8.58
N SER A 219 1.63 -0.71 9.00
CA SER A 219 1.24 -0.63 10.40
C SER A 219 0.64 -1.93 10.92
N ARG A 220 0.89 -2.25 12.18
CA ARG A 220 0.19 -3.31 12.92
C ARG A 220 -1.25 -2.90 13.24
N GLY A 221 -1.47 -1.61 13.44
CA GLY A 221 -2.77 -0.99 13.68
C GLY A 221 -2.76 0.47 13.29
N VAL A 222 -3.95 1.04 13.11
CA VAL A 222 -4.14 2.45 12.74
C VAL A 222 -5.02 3.14 13.77
N ILE A 223 -4.51 4.24 14.33
CA ILE A 223 -5.20 5.10 15.29
C ILE A 223 -5.82 6.29 14.55
N VAL A 224 -7.13 6.47 14.70
CA VAL A 224 -7.85 7.63 14.18
C VAL A 224 -8.16 8.58 15.33
N VAL A 225 -7.53 9.78 15.32
CA VAL A 225 -7.66 10.75 16.44
C VAL A 225 -8.88 11.63 16.27
N GLU A 226 -9.01 12.31 15.15
CA GLU A 226 -10.18 13.13 14.76
C GLU A 226 -10.49 12.88 13.29
N ALA A 227 -11.77 12.77 12.94
CA ALA A 227 -12.22 12.64 11.56
C ALA A 227 -13.71 12.99 11.43
N GLU A 228 -14.04 13.82 10.47
CA GLU A 228 -15.42 13.95 10.02
C GLU A 228 -15.85 12.72 9.20
N ILE A 229 -17.13 12.45 9.08
CA ILE A 229 -17.68 11.22 8.42
C ILE A 229 -17.17 11.03 6.97
N ARG A 230 -16.80 12.12 6.27
CA ARG A 230 -16.24 12.04 4.90
C ARG A 230 -14.73 12.25 4.84
N SER A 231 -14.05 12.09 5.95
CA SER A 231 -12.58 12.28 6.04
C SER A 231 -11.82 11.21 5.30
N GLY A 232 -10.73 11.59 4.61
CA GLY A 232 -9.79 10.64 4.00
C GLY A 232 -9.10 9.70 5.00
N SER A 233 -9.01 10.07 6.29
CA SER A 233 -8.48 9.21 7.35
C SER A 233 -9.37 7.99 7.62
N LEU A 234 -10.69 8.09 7.40
CA LEU A 234 -11.59 6.93 7.48
C LEU A 234 -11.36 5.92 6.34
N ILE A 235 -10.85 6.38 5.20
CA ILE A 235 -10.39 5.47 4.13
C ILE A 235 -9.21 4.65 4.64
N THR A 236 -8.27 5.26 5.37
CA THR A 236 -7.13 4.53 5.96
C THR A 236 -7.59 3.49 6.99
N ALA A 237 -8.57 3.83 7.83
CA ALA A 237 -9.15 2.89 8.78
C ALA A 237 -9.84 1.70 8.09
N ARG A 238 -10.60 1.95 7.02
CA ARG A 238 -11.22 0.89 6.21
C ARG A 238 -10.15 -0.01 5.58
N LEU A 239 -9.13 0.57 4.96
CA LEU A 239 -8.01 -0.19 4.37
C LEU A 239 -7.26 -1.01 5.43
N ALA A 240 -7.10 -0.50 6.64
CA ALA A 240 -6.52 -1.24 7.76
C ALA A 240 -7.35 -2.50 8.07
N ASN A 241 -8.67 -2.38 8.21
CA ASN A 241 -9.56 -3.53 8.41
C ASN A 241 -9.48 -4.54 7.24
N GLU A 242 -9.53 -4.07 6.00
CA GLU A 242 -9.41 -4.91 4.79
C GLU A 242 -8.06 -5.67 4.74
N GLN A 243 -7.00 -5.08 5.32
CA GLN A 243 -5.67 -5.67 5.43
C GLN A 243 -5.46 -6.50 6.70
N GLY A 244 -6.50 -6.71 7.52
CA GLY A 244 -6.42 -7.44 8.78
C GLY A 244 -5.58 -6.73 9.85
N ARG A 245 -5.59 -5.38 9.86
CA ARG A 245 -4.93 -4.54 10.87
C ARG A 245 -5.94 -4.07 11.90
N ASP A 246 -5.49 -3.88 13.14
CA ASP A 246 -6.33 -3.32 14.17
C ASP A 246 -6.66 -1.85 13.88
N VAL A 247 -7.89 -1.46 14.17
CA VAL A 247 -8.32 -0.06 14.09
C VAL A 247 -8.62 0.44 15.48
N PHE A 248 -7.96 1.51 15.85
CA PHE A 248 -8.14 2.22 17.10
C PHE A 248 -8.80 3.57 16.83
N ALA A 249 -9.68 4.00 17.72
CA ALA A 249 -10.34 5.29 17.61
C ALA A 249 -10.32 6.04 18.93
N VAL A 250 -9.88 7.30 18.88
CA VAL A 250 -9.90 8.20 20.05
C VAL A 250 -11.33 8.71 20.24
N PRO A 251 -11.97 8.45 21.39
CA PRO A 251 -13.33 8.90 21.65
C PRO A 251 -13.40 10.43 21.75
N GLY A 252 -14.53 11.02 21.40
CA GLY A 252 -14.72 12.43 21.52
C GLY A 252 -16.18 12.86 21.69
N SER A 253 -16.38 14.15 21.98
CA SER A 253 -17.72 14.71 22.19
C SER A 253 -18.61 14.52 20.97
N PRO A 254 -19.85 14.01 21.14
CA PRO A 254 -20.82 13.90 20.03
C PRO A 254 -21.22 15.25 19.45
N LEU A 255 -20.94 16.35 20.15
CA LEU A 255 -21.20 17.71 19.67
C LEU A 255 -20.11 18.22 18.71
N ASP A 256 -18.92 17.59 18.71
CA ASP A 256 -17.83 17.96 17.80
C ASP A 256 -17.94 17.15 16.50
N PRO A 257 -18.07 17.81 15.34
CA PRO A 257 -18.13 17.11 14.05
C PRO A 257 -16.91 16.22 13.79
N ARG A 258 -15.73 16.57 14.32
CA ARG A 258 -14.47 15.81 14.16
C ARG A 258 -14.44 14.52 14.97
N SER A 259 -15.30 14.38 15.97
CA SER A 259 -15.44 13.15 16.76
C SER A 259 -16.41 12.15 16.14
N LYS A 260 -17.20 12.56 15.14
CA LYS A 260 -18.23 11.69 14.54
C LYS A 260 -17.64 10.47 13.85
N GLY A 261 -16.50 10.63 13.15
CA GLY A 261 -15.81 9.53 12.49
C GLY A 261 -15.24 8.51 13.49
N PRO A 262 -14.38 8.89 14.45
CA PRO A 262 -13.89 7.98 15.49
C PRO A 262 -15.01 7.31 16.29
N ASN A 263 -16.03 8.06 16.71
CA ASN A 263 -17.17 7.49 17.44
C ASN A 263 -17.96 6.49 16.59
N GLU A 264 -18.03 6.67 15.28
CA GLU A 264 -18.66 5.71 14.37
C GLU A 264 -17.78 4.46 14.21
N LEU A 265 -16.46 4.60 14.11
CA LEU A 265 -15.54 3.47 14.11
C LEU A 265 -15.67 2.62 15.39
N LEU A 266 -15.82 3.26 16.56
CA LEU A 266 -16.07 2.57 17.83
C LEU A 266 -17.36 1.76 17.80
N ARG A 267 -18.46 2.27 17.24
CA ARG A 267 -19.72 1.53 17.05
C ARG A 267 -19.56 0.33 16.12
N GLN A 268 -18.63 0.42 15.17
CA GLN A 268 -18.31 -0.64 14.21
C GLN A 268 -17.29 -1.65 14.74
N GLY A 269 -16.88 -1.52 16.02
CA GLY A 269 -15.98 -2.47 16.66
C GLY A 269 -14.51 -2.08 16.68
N ALA A 270 -14.18 -0.83 16.32
CA ALA A 270 -12.81 -0.34 16.52
C ALA A 270 -12.46 -0.31 18.02
N ILE A 271 -11.20 -0.49 18.34
CA ILE A 271 -10.70 -0.50 19.70
C ILE A 271 -10.66 0.94 20.23
N LEU A 272 -11.24 1.17 21.41
CA LEU A 272 -11.14 2.46 22.08
C LEU A 272 -9.68 2.73 22.44
N CYS A 273 -9.20 3.95 22.12
CA CYS A 273 -7.84 4.39 22.38
C CYS A 273 -7.85 5.71 23.16
N GLU A 274 -7.52 5.65 24.43
CA GLU A 274 -7.29 6.82 25.28
C GLU A 274 -5.78 7.07 25.50
N GLY A 275 -4.94 6.02 25.26
CA GLY A 275 -3.51 6.08 25.46
C GLY A 275 -2.75 4.87 24.92
N LEU A 276 -1.43 4.84 25.21
CA LEU A 276 -0.54 3.74 24.83
C LEU A 276 -1.01 2.38 25.36
N GLU A 277 -1.55 2.34 26.57
CA GLU A 277 -1.94 1.09 27.24
C GLU A 277 -3.01 0.30 26.46
N ASP A 278 -3.92 1.00 25.78
CA ASP A 278 -4.95 0.35 24.97
C ASP A 278 -4.34 -0.32 23.72
N VAL A 279 -3.33 0.31 23.13
CA VAL A 279 -2.59 -0.23 21.97
C VAL A 279 -1.79 -1.48 22.39
N GLU A 280 -1.05 -1.39 23.48
CA GLU A 280 -0.25 -2.51 24.00
C GLU A 280 -1.12 -3.71 24.43
N ARG A 281 -2.25 -3.44 25.08
CA ARG A 281 -3.22 -4.47 25.49
C ARG A 281 -3.75 -5.24 24.30
N ALA A 282 -4.14 -4.56 23.22
CA ALA A 282 -4.64 -5.19 22.01
C ALA A 282 -3.60 -6.13 21.39
N PHE A 283 -2.36 -5.69 21.27
CA PHE A 283 -1.29 -6.50 20.67
C PHE A 283 -0.83 -7.67 21.56
N THR A 284 -0.95 -7.56 22.86
CA THR A 284 -0.63 -8.66 23.80
C THR A 284 -1.68 -9.78 23.70
N THR A 285 -2.95 -9.43 23.62
CA THR A 285 -4.05 -10.42 23.52
C THR A 285 -3.98 -11.21 22.22
N LEU A 286 -3.59 -10.59 21.10
CA LEU A 286 -3.47 -11.26 19.79
C LEU A 286 -2.29 -12.24 19.69
N ARG A 287 -1.22 -12.05 20.45
CA ARG A 287 -0.08 -12.98 20.49
C ARG A 287 -0.47 -14.39 20.98
N THR A 288 -1.48 -14.48 21.81
CA THR A 288 -1.94 -15.76 22.40
C THR A 288 -2.90 -16.55 21.50
N LEU A 289 -3.40 -15.97 20.41
CA LEU A 289 -4.44 -16.55 19.55
C LEU A 289 -3.99 -16.88 18.11
N ARG A 290 -2.75 -16.57 17.71
CA ARG A 290 -2.31 -16.78 16.32
C ARG A 290 -1.71 -18.16 16.10
N GLU A 291 -2.46 -19.05 15.43
CA GLU A 291 -1.88 -20.17 14.67
C GLU A 291 -1.23 -19.65 13.39
N PRO A 292 -0.08 -20.25 12.94
CA PRO A 292 0.54 -19.84 11.69
C PRO A 292 -0.39 -20.16 10.51
N PRO A 293 -0.54 -19.23 9.53
CA PRO A 293 -1.34 -19.50 8.35
C PRO A 293 -0.69 -20.62 7.52
N GLY A 294 -1.47 -21.66 7.23
CA GLY A 294 -1.07 -22.71 6.29
C GLY A 294 -0.78 -22.11 4.91
N ALA A 295 0.36 -22.45 4.33
CA ALA A 295 0.71 -22.06 2.98
C ALA A 295 -0.27 -22.70 2.00
N SER A 296 -1.04 -21.88 1.27
CA SER A 296 -1.83 -22.35 0.14
C SER A 296 -0.89 -22.74 -0.98
N ALA A 297 -0.86 -24.02 -1.33
CA ALA A 297 -0.15 -24.49 -2.51
C ALA A 297 -0.85 -23.93 -3.76
N PHE A 298 -0.12 -23.20 -4.59
CA PHE A 298 -0.58 -22.72 -5.87
C PHE A 298 -0.47 -23.87 -6.89
N ASP A 299 -1.59 -24.42 -7.31
CA ASP A 299 -1.64 -25.31 -8.48
C ASP A 299 -1.47 -24.44 -9.74
N GLY A 300 -0.37 -24.64 -10.44
CA GLY A 300 0.06 -23.82 -11.57
C GLY A 300 -1.00 -23.74 -12.67
N ALA A 301 -1.22 -22.52 -13.17
CA ALA A 301 -2.01 -22.28 -14.37
C ALA A 301 -1.26 -22.84 -15.61
N PRO A 302 -1.96 -23.32 -16.65
CA PRO A 302 -1.33 -23.76 -17.89
C PRO A 302 -0.54 -22.62 -18.54
N GLU A 303 0.59 -22.97 -19.18
CA GLU A 303 1.48 -22.00 -19.84
C GLU A 303 0.80 -21.26 -21.01
N GLU A 304 -0.21 -21.88 -21.62
CA GLU A 304 -0.95 -21.31 -22.75
C GLU A 304 -2.46 -21.37 -22.49
N LEU A 305 -3.14 -20.23 -22.67
CA LEU A 305 -4.58 -20.12 -22.62
C LEU A 305 -5.15 -20.00 -24.03
N ASP A 306 -6.26 -20.71 -24.27
CA ASP A 306 -7.00 -20.62 -25.53
C ASP A 306 -7.76 -19.29 -25.63
N GLU A 307 -7.78 -18.69 -26.84
CA GLU A 307 -8.52 -17.45 -27.12
C GLU A 307 -10.03 -17.60 -26.82
N ALA A 308 -10.59 -18.78 -27.07
CA ALA A 308 -11.98 -19.09 -26.75
C ALA A 308 -12.25 -19.00 -25.24
N LEU A 309 -11.30 -19.39 -24.41
CA LEU A 309 -11.39 -19.27 -22.95
C LEU A 309 -11.34 -17.81 -22.48
N LEU A 310 -10.48 -17.00 -23.08
CA LEU A 310 -10.41 -15.57 -22.80
C LEU A 310 -11.75 -14.87 -23.10
N GLU A 311 -12.39 -15.20 -24.21
CA GLU A 311 -13.71 -14.67 -24.56
C GLU A 311 -14.81 -15.15 -23.59
N GLN A 312 -14.79 -16.40 -23.14
CA GLN A 312 -15.73 -16.91 -22.15
C GLN A 312 -15.59 -16.16 -20.80
N VAL A 313 -14.38 -15.93 -20.32
CA VAL A 313 -14.14 -15.17 -19.09
C VAL A 313 -14.57 -13.72 -19.28
N ALA A 314 -14.23 -13.09 -20.41
CA ALA A 314 -14.62 -11.71 -20.70
C ALA A 314 -16.13 -11.51 -20.77
N ALA A 315 -16.87 -12.48 -21.30
CA ALA A 315 -18.34 -12.43 -21.40
C ALA A 315 -19.06 -12.45 -20.04
N LEU A 316 -18.40 -12.97 -18.98
CA LEU A 316 -18.94 -12.99 -17.64
C LEU A 316 -18.60 -11.73 -16.82
N LEU A 317 -17.69 -10.88 -17.32
CA LEU A 317 -17.34 -9.65 -16.65
C LEU A 317 -18.42 -8.58 -16.86
N SER A 318 -18.68 -7.83 -15.81
CA SER A 318 -19.58 -6.67 -15.80
C SER A 318 -18.88 -5.49 -15.12
N PRO A 319 -19.43 -4.27 -15.19
CA PRO A 319 -18.94 -3.14 -14.42
C PRO A 319 -19.02 -3.34 -12.89
N THR A 320 -19.82 -4.33 -12.44
CA THR A 320 -19.88 -4.71 -11.03
C THR A 320 -18.76 -5.69 -10.73
N PRO A 321 -17.87 -5.42 -9.75
CA PRO A 321 -16.79 -6.34 -9.38
C PRO A 321 -17.32 -7.71 -8.95
N THR A 322 -16.78 -8.77 -9.56
CA THR A 322 -17.16 -10.16 -9.31
C THR A 322 -15.95 -10.93 -8.75
N PRO A 323 -16.12 -11.77 -7.71
CA PRO A 323 -15.06 -12.64 -7.18
C PRO A 323 -14.57 -13.64 -8.21
N ARG A 324 -13.24 -13.86 -8.28
CA ARG A 324 -12.63 -14.88 -9.18
C ARG A 324 -13.19 -16.28 -8.95
N ASP A 325 -13.49 -16.61 -7.70
CA ASP A 325 -14.07 -17.92 -7.32
C ASP A 325 -15.47 -18.12 -7.92
N GLU A 326 -16.22 -17.04 -8.07
CA GLU A 326 -17.54 -17.09 -8.71
C GLU A 326 -17.42 -17.31 -10.21
N LEU A 327 -16.48 -16.63 -10.87
CA LEU A 327 -16.16 -16.86 -12.28
C LEU A 327 -15.64 -18.28 -12.52
N ALA A 328 -14.78 -18.79 -11.64
CA ALA A 328 -14.25 -20.15 -11.71
C ALA A 328 -15.37 -21.19 -11.60
N ARG A 329 -16.30 -21.01 -10.65
CA ARG A 329 -17.48 -21.87 -10.51
C ARG A 329 -18.44 -21.81 -11.70
N ALA A 330 -18.65 -20.59 -12.23
CA ALA A 330 -19.55 -20.40 -13.37
C ALA A 330 -19.04 -21.08 -14.67
N LEU A 331 -17.72 -21.17 -14.80
CA LEU A 331 -17.06 -21.78 -15.97
C LEU A 331 -16.63 -23.24 -15.75
N ASP A 332 -16.79 -23.76 -14.52
CA ASP A 332 -16.29 -25.08 -14.09
C ASP A 332 -14.78 -25.24 -14.36
N LEU A 333 -14.00 -24.18 -14.04
CA LEU A 333 -12.56 -24.10 -14.27
C LEU A 333 -11.77 -23.94 -12.99
N PRO A 334 -10.53 -24.44 -12.93
CA PRO A 334 -9.63 -24.15 -11.81
C PRO A 334 -9.40 -22.64 -11.65
N ILE A 335 -9.37 -22.17 -10.40
CA ILE A 335 -9.20 -20.74 -10.08
C ILE A 335 -7.91 -20.15 -10.67
N GLY A 336 -6.84 -20.95 -10.77
CA GLY A 336 -5.57 -20.55 -11.37
C GLY A 336 -5.69 -20.24 -12.87
N VAL A 337 -6.52 -20.99 -13.60
CA VAL A 337 -6.80 -20.76 -15.03
C VAL A 337 -7.57 -19.47 -15.22
N VAL A 338 -8.61 -19.23 -14.41
CA VAL A 338 -9.39 -17.98 -14.47
C VAL A 338 -8.53 -16.77 -14.08
N ALA A 339 -7.66 -16.91 -13.08
CA ALA A 339 -6.74 -15.84 -12.69
C ALA A 339 -5.76 -15.49 -13.82
N ALA A 340 -5.25 -16.48 -14.54
CA ALA A 340 -4.38 -16.27 -15.69
C ALA A 340 -5.12 -15.59 -16.85
N ALA A 341 -6.36 -16.00 -17.13
CA ALA A 341 -7.20 -15.39 -18.16
C ALA A 341 -7.55 -13.92 -17.83
N LEU A 342 -7.90 -13.65 -16.57
CA LEU A 342 -8.16 -12.29 -16.09
C LEU A 342 -6.92 -11.40 -16.18
N LEU A 343 -5.73 -11.94 -15.91
CA LEU A 343 -4.48 -11.21 -16.09
C LEU A 343 -4.28 -10.81 -17.56
N GLU A 344 -4.42 -11.72 -18.50
CA GLU A 344 -4.31 -11.43 -19.93
C GLU A 344 -5.34 -10.38 -20.39
N LEU A 345 -6.60 -10.53 -19.97
CA LEU A 345 -7.64 -9.56 -20.25
C LEU A 345 -7.34 -8.17 -19.65
N SER A 346 -6.71 -8.12 -18.48
CA SER A 346 -6.36 -6.83 -17.84
C SER A 346 -5.23 -6.10 -18.56
N LEU A 347 -4.24 -6.84 -19.08
CA LEU A 347 -3.13 -6.27 -19.85
C LEU A 347 -3.61 -5.58 -21.13
N VAL A 348 -4.73 -6.05 -21.69
CA VAL A 348 -5.35 -5.46 -22.89
C VAL A 348 -6.48 -4.50 -22.58
N GLY A 349 -6.74 -4.25 -21.29
CA GLY A 349 -7.77 -3.32 -20.83
C GLY A 349 -9.21 -3.79 -21.09
N ARG A 350 -9.43 -5.12 -21.12
CA ARG A 350 -10.74 -5.76 -21.18
C ARG A 350 -11.25 -6.22 -19.82
N ALA A 351 -10.39 -6.16 -18.79
CA ALA A 351 -10.73 -6.41 -17.40
C ALA A 351 -9.98 -5.45 -16.50
N SER A 352 -10.55 -5.17 -15.34
CA SER A 352 -9.91 -4.46 -14.23
C SER A 352 -9.75 -5.42 -13.06
N LEU A 353 -8.50 -5.63 -12.62
CA LEU A 353 -8.20 -6.45 -11.45
C LEU A 353 -8.20 -5.59 -10.20
N LEU A 354 -8.96 -6.01 -9.20
CA LEU A 354 -9.13 -5.31 -7.94
C LEU A 354 -8.58 -6.14 -6.78
N SER A 355 -8.30 -5.49 -5.64
CA SER A 355 -7.86 -6.16 -4.43
C SER A 355 -8.93 -7.15 -3.92
N GLY A 356 -8.50 -8.17 -3.15
CA GLY A 356 -9.42 -9.20 -2.64
C GLY A 356 -9.89 -10.20 -3.70
N GLY A 357 -9.19 -10.30 -4.84
CA GLY A 357 -9.52 -11.27 -5.88
C GLY A 357 -10.77 -10.95 -6.69
N LEU A 358 -11.15 -9.68 -6.76
CA LEU A 358 -12.27 -9.19 -7.57
C LEU A 358 -11.81 -8.81 -8.99
N ALA A 359 -12.71 -8.95 -9.96
CA ALA A 359 -12.51 -8.50 -11.34
C ALA A 359 -13.78 -7.85 -11.90
N SER A 360 -13.62 -6.85 -12.78
CA SER A 360 -14.70 -6.19 -13.51
C SER A 360 -14.33 -5.94 -14.97
N ALA A 361 -15.32 -5.61 -15.79
CA ALA A 361 -15.11 -5.23 -17.18
C ALA A 361 -14.40 -3.87 -17.30
#